data_02111bd083456e3643b9628992b077df
#
_entry.id   02111bd083456e3643b9628992b077df
#
_cell.length_a   1.000
_cell.length_b   1.000
_cell.length_c   1.000
_cell.angle_alpha   90.00
_cell.angle_beta   90.00
_cell.angle_gamma   90.00
#
_symmetry.space_group_name_H-M   'P 1'
#
loop_
_entity.id
_entity.type
_entity.pdbx_description
1 polymer ?
#
loop_
_entity_poly.entity_id
_entity_poly.type
_entity_poly.pdbx_seq_one_letter_code
_entity_poly.pdbx_strand_id
1 'polypeptide(L)'
;APTFSLNESSKWLIDVLESNGYKYDSSIVPAKTNMYGLSNAKKRPYQISSESLEFEDPKAIVTEFPIMITKFLGKKIPAGGGFYVRTLPERIVKNAIKDYEKNNMPATFYIHSWELTPEYMPRIKLSTKDNFITYHNIDKTLSKMDKILNEFSFTSFKRFIEKSS
;
A
#
# COMPACT_ATOMS: atom_id res chain seq x y z
N ALA A 1 -1.61 9.17 -4.04
CA ALA A 1 -2.11 10.31 -3.24
C ALA A 1 -1.66 10.17 -1.78
N PRO A 2 -1.35 11.27 -1.08
CA PRO A 2 -0.99 11.23 0.33
C PRO A 2 -2.06 10.51 1.16
N THR A 3 -1.63 9.69 2.12
CA THR A 3 -2.53 8.93 3.03
C THR A 3 -3.55 8.03 2.34
N PHE A 4 -3.30 7.61 1.10
CA PHE A 4 -4.24 6.82 0.29
C PHE A 4 -5.61 7.47 0.15
N SER A 5 -5.63 8.80 -0.03
CA SER A 5 -6.83 9.62 -0.06
C SER A 5 -7.53 9.68 -1.41
N LEU A 6 -7.07 8.90 -2.40
CA LEU A 6 -7.75 8.81 -3.69
C LEU A 6 -9.16 8.21 -3.50
N ASN A 7 -10.16 8.96 -3.96
CA ASN A 7 -11.58 8.61 -3.85
C ASN A 7 -12.35 9.28 -5.00
N GLU A 8 -13.66 9.07 -5.06
CA GLU A 8 -14.50 9.60 -6.13
C GLU A 8 -14.43 11.15 -6.30
N SER A 9 -14.23 11.90 -5.20
CA SER A 9 -14.12 13.37 -5.27
C SER A 9 -12.76 13.85 -5.78
N SER A 10 -11.73 13.00 -5.74
CA SER A 10 -10.37 13.30 -6.16
C SER A 10 -9.92 12.49 -7.38
N LYS A 11 -10.80 11.77 -8.04
CA LYS A 11 -10.48 10.91 -9.20
C LYS A 11 -9.89 11.64 -10.40
N TRP A 12 -10.13 12.93 -10.53
CA TRP A 12 -9.47 13.83 -11.49
C TRP A 12 -7.93 13.78 -11.40
N LEU A 13 -7.38 13.34 -10.27
CA LEU A 13 -5.95 13.19 -10.09
C LEU A 13 -5.35 12.22 -11.13
N ILE A 14 -6.10 11.22 -11.55
CA ILE A 14 -5.62 10.24 -12.56
C ILE A 14 -5.35 10.94 -13.90
N ASP A 15 -6.25 11.86 -14.32
CA ASP A 15 -6.04 12.65 -15.55
C ASP A 15 -4.80 13.54 -15.45
N VAL A 16 -4.53 14.08 -14.26
CA VAL A 16 -3.32 14.87 -14.00
C VAL A 16 -2.07 13.98 -14.06
N LEU A 17 -2.11 12.80 -13.48
CA LEU A 17 -0.99 11.85 -13.56
C LEU A 17 -0.70 11.45 -15.01
N GLU A 18 -1.74 11.11 -15.74
CA GLU A 18 -1.64 10.75 -17.17
C GLU A 18 -1.06 11.89 -18.01
N SER A 19 -1.60 13.10 -17.89
CA SER A 19 -1.14 14.28 -18.64
C SER A 19 0.29 14.69 -18.31
N ASN A 20 0.80 14.31 -17.13
CA ASN A 20 2.19 14.53 -16.74
C ASN A 20 3.11 13.32 -17.00
N GLY A 21 2.63 12.31 -17.73
CA GLY A 21 3.42 11.14 -18.15
C GLY A 21 3.71 10.12 -17.07
N TYR A 22 2.97 10.14 -15.95
CA TYR A 22 3.06 9.09 -14.94
C TYR A 22 2.44 7.79 -15.48
N LYS A 23 3.12 6.69 -15.25
CA LYS A 23 2.69 5.36 -15.68
C LYS A 23 2.23 4.47 -14.54
N TYR A 24 2.58 4.81 -13.31
CA TYR A 24 2.32 4.02 -12.12
C TYR A 24 1.77 4.91 -11.01
N ASP A 25 0.79 4.39 -10.29
CA ASP A 25 0.28 4.96 -9.05
C ASP A 25 0.14 3.87 -7.99
N SER A 26 0.12 4.25 -6.73
CA SER A 26 -0.22 3.38 -5.60
C SER A 26 -0.92 4.22 -4.54
N SER A 27 -2.19 4.48 -4.77
CA SER A 27 -3.02 5.35 -3.95
C SER A 27 -4.28 4.67 -3.42
N ILE A 28 -4.49 3.40 -3.80
CA ILE A 28 -5.70 2.66 -3.45
C ILE A 28 -5.39 1.55 -2.45
N VAL A 29 -6.25 1.47 -1.43
CA VAL A 29 -6.31 0.35 -0.51
C VAL A 29 -7.60 -0.42 -0.76
N PRO A 30 -7.56 -1.70 -1.21
CA PRO A 30 -8.76 -2.49 -1.51
C PRO A 30 -9.43 -3.05 -0.24
N ALA A 31 -9.58 -2.19 0.76
CA ALA A 31 -10.26 -2.47 2.03
C ALA A 31 -10.88 -1.20 2.57
N LYS A 32 -12.05 -1.30 3.19
CA LYS A 32 -12.68 -0.16 3.85
C LYS A 32 -12.01 0.09 5.20
N THR A 33 -11.50 1.28 5.40
CA THR A 33 -11.00 1.78 6.69
C THR A 33 -11.82 3.00 7.14
N ASN A 34 -11.55 3.51 8.34
CA ASN A 34 -12.23 4.72 8.82
C ASN A 34 -11.76 6.01 8.12
N MET A 35 -10.62 5.97 7.42
CA MET A 35 -10.00 7.16 6.83
C MET A 35 -9.94 7.11 5.31
N TYR A 36 -9.84 5.91 4.71
CA TYR A 36 -9.61 5.70 3.28
C TYR A 36 -10.00 4.28 2.86
N GLY A 37 -9.91 4.04 1.56
CA GLY A 37 -10.02 2.72 0.95
C GLY A 37 -11.26 2.54 0.07
N LEU A 38 -11.06 1.78 -0.98
CA LEU A 38 -12.06 1.39 -1.98
C LEU A 38 -12.24 -0.13 -1.92
N SER A 39 -13.29 -0.58 -1.23
CA SER A 39 -13.46 -2.00 -0.86
C SER A 39 -13.69 -2.95 -2.03
N ASN A 40 -14.14 -2.43 -3.19
CA ASN A 40 -14.39 -3.19 -4.41
C ASN A 40 -13.19 -3.16 -5.38
N ALA A 41 -12.19 -2.31 -5.11
CA ALA A 41 -10.99 -2.21 -5.94
C ALA A 41 -10.26 -3.56 -6.01
N LYS A 42 -9.61 -3.80 -7.15
CA LYS A 42 -8.82 -5.02 -7.37
C LYS A 42 -7.63 -5.08 -6.41
N LYS A 43 -7.19 -6.28 -6.08
CA LYS A 43 -5.98 -6.50 -5.27
C LYS A 43 -4.72 -6.60 -6.11
N ARG A 44 -4.85 -6.96 -7.39
CA ARG A 44 -3.76 -7.02 -8.37
C ARG A 44 -3.56 -5.67 -9.05
N PRO A 45 -2.42 -5.41 -9.65
CA PRO A 45 -2.27 -4.24 -10.52
C PRO A 45 -3.32 -4.20 -11.63
N TYR A 46 -3.82 -3.01 -11.96
CA TYR A 46 -4.80 -2.80 -13.02
C TYR A 46 -4.71 -1.37 -13.58
N GLN A 47 -5.11 -1.21 -14.82
CA GLN A 47 -5.19 0.10 -15.46
C GLN A 47 -6.38 0.88 -14.91
N ILE A 48 -6.13 2.14 -14.52
CA ILE A 48 -7.08 3.01 -13.81
C ILE A 48 -7.27 4.32 -14.57
N SER A 49 -8.52 4.78 -14.65
CA SER A 49 -8.90 6.09 -15.22
C SER A 49 -9.74 6.90 -14.25
N SER A 50 -9.99 8.17 -14.57
CA SER A 50 -10.91 9.02 -13.82
C SER A 50 -12.39 8.62 -13.98
N GLU A 51 -12.71 7.75 -14.92
CA GLU A 51 -14.07 7.21 -15.07
C GLU A 51 -14.42 6.25 -13.92
N SER A 52 -13.47 5.41 -13.50
CA SER A 52 -13.65 4.49 -12.37
C SER A 52 -12.35 4.17 -11.67
N LEU A 53 -12.34 4.30 -10.34
CA LEU A 53 -11.20 3.94 -9.49
C LEU A 53 -11.20 2.46 -9.07
N GLU A 54 -12.32 1.75 -9.18
CA GLU A 54 -12.48 0.38 -8.69
C GLU A 54 -12.41 -0.66 -9.82
N PHE A 55 -12.71 -0.27 -11.04
CA PHE A 55 -12.74 -1.14 -12.21
C PHE A 55 -11.61 -0.84 -13.16
N GLU A 56 -11.13 -1.90 -13.82
CA GLU A 56 -10.07 -1.80 -14.82
C GLU A 56 -10.60 -1.12 -16.10
N ASP A 57 -9.85 -0.13 -16.57
CA ASP A 57 -10.05 0.50 -17.87
C ASP A 57 -8.89 0.11 -18.79
N PRO A 58 -9.10 -0.82 -19.76
CA PRO A 58 -8.03 -1.27 -20.65
C PRO A 58 -7.43 -0.19 -21.56
N LYS A 59 -8.05 0.98 -21.64
CA LYS A 59 -7.56 2.12 -22.44
C LYS A 59 -6.70 3.08 -21.61
N ALA A 60 -6.74 2.97 -20.29
CA ALA A 60 -5.98 3.84 -19.42
C ALA A 60 -4.48 3.56 -19.49
N ILE A 61 -3.68 4.60 -19.29
CA ILE A 61 -2.20 4.54 -19.33
C ILE A 61 -1.62 4.27 -17.95
N VAL A 62 -2.27 4.79 -16.90
CA VAL A 62 -1.79 4.68 -15.52
C VAL A 62 -2.14 3.31 -14.96
N THR A 63 -1.14 2.61 -14.44
CA THR A 63 -1.35 1.34 -13.72
C THR A 63 -1.34 1.61 -12.22
N GLU A 64 -2.45 1.32 -11.56
CA GLU A 64 -2.55 1.31 -10.10
C GLU A 64 -1.95 0.02 -9.52
N PHE A 65 -1.13 0.16 -8.50
CA PHE A 65 -0.58 -0.91 -7.67
C PHE A 65 -1.19 -0.85 -6.27
N PRO A 66 -2.33 -1.50 -6.05
CA PRO A 66 -3.02 -1.39 -4.76
C PRO A 66 -2.18 -1.93 -3.61
N ILE A 67 -2.28 -1.28 -2.45
CA ILE A 67 -1.59 -1.73 -1.24
C ILE A 67 -2.05 -3.13 -0.85
N MET A 68 -1.09 -3.98 -0.48
CA MET A 68 -1.39 -5.32 0.01
C MET A 68 -2.34 -5.27 1.21
N ILE A 69 -3.37 -6.11 1.15
CA ILE A 69 -4.34 -6.30 2.24
C ILE A 69 -4.34 -7.76 2.72
N THR A 70 -4.85 -7.99 3.91
CA THR A 70 -5.10 -9.34 4.43
C THR A 70 -6.45 -9.43 5.11
N LYS A 71 -6.88 -10.65 5.44
CA LYS A 71 -8.03 -10.88 6.34
C LYS A 71 -7.51 -11.09 7.76
N PHE A 72 -7.99 -10.30 8.69
CA PHE A 72 -7.70 -10.44 10.11
C PHE A 72 -8.99 -10.32 10.90
N LEU A 73 -9.30 -11.32 11.75
CA LEU A 73 -10.56 -11.41 12.51
C LEU A 73 -11.81 -11.20 11.61
N GLY A 74 -11.82 -11.81 10.42
CA GLY A 74 -12.93 -11.74 9.46
C GLY A 74 -13.01 -10.45 8.64
N LYS A 75 -12.20 -9.42 8.92
CA LYS A 75 -12.19 -8.13 8.22
C LYS A 75 -11.00 -8.02 7.27
N LYS A 76 -11.22 -7.36 6.12
CA LYS A 76 -10.12 -6.93 5.25
C LYS A 76 -9.42 -5.73 5.89
N ILE A 77 -8.11 -5.82 6.07
CA ILE A 77 -7.28 -4.73 6.60
C ILE A 77 -6.04 -4.55 5.73
N PRO A 78 -5.46 -3.32 5.65
CA PRO A 78 -4.17 -3.11 5.03
C PRO A 78 -3.08 -3.94 5.73
N ALA A 79 -2.12 -4.45 4.98
CA ALA A 79 -0.98 -5.20 5.52
C ALA A 79 0.37 -4.76 4.94
N GLY A 80 0.35 -3.97 3.85
CA GLY A 80 1.55 -3.44 3.19
C GLY A 80 1.96 -2.03 3.64
N GLY A 81 1.15 -1.33 4.44
CA GLY A 81 1.49 0.01 4.95
C GLY A 81 2.28 -0.05 6.25
N GLY A 82 3.20 0.91 6.46
CA GLY A 82 4.14 0.91 7.58
C GLY A 82 3.50 0.74 8.95
N PHE A 83 2.42 1.47 9.26
CA PHE A 83 1.68 1.28 10.51
C PHE A 83 1.24 -0.18 10.70
N TYR A 84 0.70 -0.82 9.67
CA TYR A 84 0.24 -2.21 9.74
C TYR A 84 1.40 -3.20 9.80
N VAL A 85 2.47 -2.97 9.05
CA VAL A 85 3.68 -3.80 9.10
C VAL A 85 4.26 -3.84 10.51
N ARG A 86 4.35 -2.70 11.22
CA ARG A 86 4.91 -2.66 12.57
C ARG A 86 3.93 -3.11 13.66
N THR A 87 2.62 -3.00 13.42
CA THR A 87 1.59 -3.33 14.41
C THR A 87 1.14 -4.78 14.34
N LEU A 88 0.97 -5.32 13.14
CA LEU A 88 0.56 -6.71 12.95
C LEU A 88 1.69 -7.67 13.35
N PRO A 89 1.35 -8.87 13.87
CA PRO A 89 2.32 -9.94 14.03
C PRO A 89 3.03 -10.25 12.71
N GLU A 90 4.35 -10.43 12.75
CA GLU A 90 5.18 -10.72 11.57
C GLU A 90 4.62 -11.88 10.72
N ARG A 91 4.16 -12.94 11.38
CA ARG A 91 3.54 -14.10 10.72
C ARG A 91 2.33 -13.72 9.87
N ILE A 92 1.52 -12.75 10.30
CA ILE A 92 0.34 -12.30 9.54
C ILE A 92 0.77 -11.59 8.25
N VAL A 93 1.77 -10.72 8.34
CA VAL A 93 2.31 -10.01 7.17
C VAL A 93 2.94 -11.00 6.18
N LYS A 94 3.77 -11.92 6.66
CA LYS A 94 4.40 -12.97 5.82
C LYS A 94 3.36 -13.89 5.15
N ASN A 95 2.32 -14.30 5.88
CA ASN A 95 1.24 -15.10 5.30
C ASN A 95 0.46 -14.31 4.23
N ALA A 96 0.27 -13.01 4.42
CA ALA A 96 -0.35 -12.16 3.41
C ALA A 96 0.49 -12.10 2.12
N ILE A 97 1.82 -11.98 2.22
CA ILE A 97 2.72 -12.02 1.06
C ILE A 97 2.59 -13.37 0.34
N LYS A 98 2.68 -14.48 1.07
CA LYS A 98 2.53 -15.85 0.51
C LYS A 98 1.18 -16.06 -0.18
N ASP A 99 0.11 -15.47 0.35
CA ASP A 99 -1.22 -15.51 -0.28
C ASP A 99 -1.23 -14.75 -1.61
N TYR A 100 -0.57 -13.59 -1.68
CA TYR A 100 -0.42 -12.85 -2.92
C TYR A 100 0.44 -13.61 -3.95
N GLU A 101 1.59 -14.16 -3.56
CA GLU A 101 2.45 -14.99 -4.40
C GLU A 101 1.69 -16.21 -4.98
N LYS A 102 0.96 -16.93 -4.12
CA LYS A 102 0.14 -18.08 -4.54
C LYS A 102 -0.91 -17.73 -5.59
N ASN A 103 -1.38 -16.49 -5.59
CA ASN A 103 -2.37 -16.00 -6.55
C ASN A 103 -1.70 -15.21 -7.72
N ASN A 104 -0.39 -15.30 -7.90
CA ASN A 104 0.38 -14.59 -8.91
C ASN A 104 0.15 -13.07 -8.88
N MET A 105 0.00 -12.50 -7.70
CA MET A 105 -0.18 -11.07 -7.49
C MET A 105 1.04 -10.47 -6.77
N PRO A 106 1.52 -9.28 -7.15
CA PRO A 106 2.55 -8.58 -6.39
C PRO A 106 1.97 -8.02 -5.09
N ALA A 107 2.72 -8.18 -4.00
CA ALA A 107 2.41 -7.57 -2.71
C ALA A 107 3.03 -6.17 -2.64
N THR A 108 2.21 -5.12 -2.75
CA THR A 108 2.67 -3.72 -2.69
C THR A 108 2.86 -3.27 -1.24
N PHE A 109 4.05 -2.70 -0.97
CA PHE A 109 4.42 -2.11 0.32
C PHE A 109 4.60 -0.60 0.22
N TYR A 110 4.26 0.09 1.31
CA TYR A 110 4.48 1.51 1.50
C TYR A 110 5.05 1.77 2.90
N ILE A 111 6.31 2.15 2.95
CA ILE A 111 7.04 2.46 4.19
C ILE A 111 7.67 3.84 4.06
N HIS A 112 7.49 4.69 5.05
CA HIS A 112 8.16 5.98 5.09
C HIS A 112 9.60 5.83 5.60
N SER A 113 10.51 6.68 5.13
CA SER A 113 11.90 6.69 5.58
C SER A 113 12.02 6.87 7.10
N TRP A 114 11.21 7.75 7.70
CA TRP A 114 11.21 8.00 9.15
C TRP A 114 10.76 6.78 9.98
N GLU A 115 10.05 5.83 9.38
CA GLU A 115 9.69 4.57 10.05
C GLU A 115 10.88 3.60 10.12
N LEU A 116 11.90 3.80 9.28
CA LEU A 116 13.13 2.98 9.24
C LEU A 116 14.26 3.60 10.05
N THR A 117 14.20 4.91 10.29
CA THR A 117 15.21 5.71 11.00
C THR A 117 14.57 6.53 12.13
N PRO A 118 13.93 5.86 13.11
CA PRO A 118 13.13 6.53 14.16
C PRO A 118 13.94 7.44 15.08
N GLU A 119 15.27 7.27 15.12
CA GLU A 119 16.19 8.11 15.87
C GLU A 119 16.24 9.56 15.36
N TYR A 120 15.92 9.79 14.09
CA TYR A 120 15.86 11.14 13.51
C TYR A 120 14.45 11.74 13.54
N MET A 121 13.46 10.99 14.02
CA MET A 121 12.08 11.46 14.07
C MET A 121 11.82 12.31 15.33
N PRO A 122 11.40 13.59 15.19
CA PRO A 122 11.09 14.42 16.34
C PRO A 122 9.91 13.86 17.12
N ARG A 123 10.01 13.87 18.46
CA ARG A 123 8.91 13.52 19.35
C ARG A 123 8.09 14.77 19.64
N ILE A 124 6.89 14.85 19.08
CA ILE A 124 5.94 15.94 19.27
C ILE A 124 4.75 15.49 20.12
N LYS A 125 4.10 16.43 20.80
CA LYS A 125 2.90 16.15 21.58
C LYS A 125 1.71 15.92 20.63
N LEU A 126 1.15 14.73 20.70
CA LEU A 126 0.00 14.30 19.89
C LEU A 126 -1.15 13.84 20.79
N SER A 127 -2.34 13.68 20.22
CA SER A 127 -3.44 12.96 20.88
C SER A 127 -3.03 11.52 21.17
N THR A 128 -3.66 10.85 22.12
CA THR A 128 -3.36 9.45 22.46
C THR A 128 -3.48 8.52 21.24
N LYS A 129 -4.51 8.75 20.40
CA LYS A 129 -4.73 8.00 19.19
C LYS A 129 -3.61 8.24 18.15
N ASP A 130 -3.29 9.51 17.90
CA ASP A 130 -2.27 9.87 16.90
C ASP A 130 -0.88 9.46 17.38
N ASN A 131 -0.61 9.54 18.67
CA ASN A 131 0.62 9.05 19.30
C ASN A 131 0.78 7.53 19.05
N PHE A 132 -0.28 6.75 19.27
CA PHE A 132 -0.26 5.31 18.98
C PHE A 132 -0.03 5.05 17.48
N ILE A 133 -0.78 5.70 16.59
CA ILE A 133 -0.62 5.51 15.14
C ILE A 133 0.80 5.89 14.70
N THR A 134 1.36 6.96 15.23
CA THR A 134 2.66 7.50 14.80
C THR A 134 3.84 6.70 15.35
N TYR A 135 3.83 6.37 16.65
CA TYR A 135 5.02 5.89 17.35
C TYR A 135 5.00 4.42 17.78
N HIS A 136 3.83 3.75 17.75
CA HIS A 136 3.74 2.38 18.23
C HIS A 136 4.65 1.44 17.43
N ASN A 137 5.55 0.73 18.10
CA ASN A 137 6.53 -0.22 17.53
C ASN A 137 7.40 0.34 16.39
N ILE A 138 7.61 1.66 16.33
CA ILE A 138 8.39 2.28 15.25
C ILE A 138 9.84 1.79 15.23
N ASP A 139 10.41 1.55 16.40
CA ASP A 139 11.74 0.97 16.62
C ASP A 139 11.92 -0.44 16.05
N LYS A 140 10.81 -1.14 15.82
CA LYS A 140 10.81 -2.51 15.28
C LYS A 140 10.62 -2.59 13.77
N THR A 141 10.35 -1.44 13.11
CA THR A 141 10.01 -1.42 11.68
C THR A 141 11.16 -1.91 10.82
N LEU A 142 12.37 -1.39 11.04
CA LEU A 142 13.56 -1.78 10.28
C LEU A 142 13.84 -3.28 10.41
N SER A 143 13.86 -3.80 11.64
CA SER A 143 14.11 -5.23 11.87
C SER A 143 13.04 -6.13 11.24
N LYS A 144 11.77 -5.72 11.25
CA LYS A 144 10.71 -6.48 10.56
C LYS A 144 10.87 -6.43 9.05
N MET A 145 11.18 -5.25 8.49
CA MET A 145 11.41 -5.11 7.05
C MET A 145 12.62 -5.92 6.60
N ASP A 146 13.71 -5.91 7.36
CA ASP A 146 14.90 -6.72 7.08
C ASP A 146 14.56 -8.20 6.96
N LYS A 147 13.80 -8.75 7.90
CA LYS A 147 13.35 -10.15 7.85
C LYS A 147 12.45 -10.45 6.65
N ILE A 148 11.60 -9.50 6.24
CA ILE A 148 10.74 -9.66 5.07
C ILE A 148 11.59 -9.61 3.79
N LEU A 149 12.54 -8.68 3.69
CA LEU A 149 13.43 -8.54 2.55
C LEU A 149 14.39 -9.75 2.39
N ASN A 150 14.75 -10.40 3.48
CA ASN A 150 15.57 -11.63 3.45
C ASN A 150 14.79 -12.89 3.07
N GLU A 151 13.45 -12.89 3.24
CA GLU A 151 12.61 -14.06 2.92
C GLU A 151 11.95 -13.96 1.54
N PHE A 152 11.64 -12.75 1.07
CA PHE A 152 10.89 -12.51 -0.16
C PHE A 152 11.68 -11.65 -1.16
N SER A 153 11.48 -11.90 -2.46
CA SER A 153 12.08 -11.10 -3.52
C SER A 153 11.27 -9.85 -3.81
N PHE A 154 11.93 -8.71 -3.92
CA PHE A 154 11.31 -7.42 -4.22
C PHE A 154 11.78 -6.86 -5.55
N THR A 155 10.91 -6.10 -6.20
CA THR A 155 11.21 -5.41 -7.45
C THR A 155 10.48 -4.05 -7.50
N SER A 156 10.88 -3.18 -8.43
CA SER A 156 10.15 -1.93 -8.68
C SER A 156 8.91 -2.18 -9.58
N PHE A 157 7.94 -1.28 -9.54
CA PHE A 157 6.76 -1.32 -10.43
C PHE A 157 7.16 -1.40 -11.90
N LYS A 158 8.14 -0.59 -12.31
CA LYS A 158 8.69 -0.60 -13.66
C LYS A 158 9.14 -2.00 -14.08
N ARG A 159 10.02 -2.61 -13.30
CA ARG A 159 10.55 -3.96 -13.61
C ARG A 159 9.47 -5.05 -13.57
N PHE A 160 8.47 -4.88 -12.70
CA PHE A 160 7.36 -5.81 -12.65
C PHE A 160 6.56 -5.81 -13.95
N ILE A 161 6.21 -4.63 -14.47
CA ILE A 161 5.47 -4.48 -15.73
C ILE A 161 6.29 -4.98 -16.92
N GLU A 162 7.58 -4.59 -17.01
CA GLU A 162 8.48 -5.03 -18.09
C GLU A 162 8.64 -6.56 -18.18
N LYS A 163 8.46 -7.27 -17.07
CA LYS A 163 8.50 -8.75 -17.05
C LYS A 163 7.14 -9.39 -17.34
N SER A 164 6.05 -8.64 -17.24
CA SER A 164 4.68 -9.12 -17.43
C SER A 164 4.14 -8.83 -18.84
N SER A 165 4.85 -7.99 -19.60
CA SER A 165 4.60 -7.66 -21.01
C SER A 165 5.34 -8.64 -21.92
#